data_9d69d9b993be14c6df41316a3777890a
#
_entry.id   9d69d9b993be14c6df41316a3777890a
#
_cell.length_a   1.000
_cell.length_b   1.000
_cell.length_c   1.000
_cell.angle_alpha   90.00
_cell.angle_beta   90.00
_cell.angle_gamma   90.00
#
_symmetry.space_group_name_H-M   'P 1'
#
loop_
_entity.id
_entity.type
_entity.pdbx_description
1 polymer ?
#
loop_
_entity_poly.entity_id
_entity_poly.type
_entity_poly.pdbx_seq_one_letter_code
_entity_poly.pdbx_strand_id
1 'polypeptide(L)'
;MGNQQIIAGVDSSTQSVKVVMRDARTGALLRQGRAAHPDGTEVDPIHWKNALDSAIKDAGGLDDVAAISIAGQQHGMVALDSNGEVIRPALLWNDTRSAKAAEDLNREEGGNAEIARKVGSVLVASFTASKLRWMADNEAENAARVASVALPHDWLS
;
A
#
# COMPACT_ATOMS: atom_id res chain seq x y z
N MET A 1 -13.41 -11.07 36.58
CA MET A 1 -12.18 -10.89 35.81
C MET A 1 -12.61 -10.52 34.39
N GLY A 2 -12.36 -9.28 33.94
CA GLY A 2 -12.72 -8.88 32.57
C GLY A 2 -11.93 -9.72 31.58
N ASN A 3 -12.60 -10.22 30.55
CA ASN A 3 -11.95 -10.98 29.46
C ASN A 3 -10.89 -10.08 28.83
N GLN A 4 -9.63 -10.54 28.76
CA GLN A 4 -8.56 -9.81 28.09
C GLN A 4 -8.89 -9.75 26.60
N GLN A 5 -9.06 -8.55 26.07
CA GLN A 5 -9.33 -8.32 24.65
C GLN A 5 -8.03 -7.99 23.94
N ILE A 6 -7.69 -8.74 22.91
CA ILE A 6 -6.47 -8.57 22.13
C ILE A 6 -6.81 -7.87 20.82
N ILE A 7 -6.01 -6.87 20.45
CA ILE A 7 -6.06 -6.18 19.17
C ILE A 7 -4.74 -6.34 18.43
N ALA A 8 -4.81 -6.42 17.10
CA ALA A 8 -3.65 -6.52 16.23
C ALA A 8 -3.45 -5.23 15.43
N GLY A 9 -2.21 -4.78 15.35
CA GLY A 9 -1.75 -3.73 14.46
C GLY A 9 -0.73 -4.29 13.46
N VAL A 10 -0.90 -3.94 12.21
CA VAL A 10 0.02 -4.32 11.13
C VAL A 10 0.68 -3.07 10.55
N ASP A 11 2.00 -3.12 10.41
CA ASP A 11 2.80 -2.15 9.65
C ASP A 11 3.47 -2.86 8.47
N SER A 12 2.92 -2.68 7.28
CA SER A 12 3.47 -3.19 6.01
C SER A 12 4.31 -2.11 5.32
N SER A 13 5.53 -1.92 5.81
CA SER A 13 6.51 -0.95 5.28
C SER A 13 7.17 -1.46 4.00
N THR A 14 8.12 -0.71 3.42
CA THR A 14 8.78 -1.08 2.16
C THR A 14 9.58 -2.39 2.27
N GLN A 15 10.30 -2.58 3.37
CA GLN A 15 11.25 -3.70 3.52
C GLN A 15 10.69 -4.91 4.28
N SER A 16 9.61 -4.73 5.03
CA SER A 16 9.04 -5.80 5.86
C SER A 16 7.65 -5.45 6.34
N VAL A 17 6.90 -6.48 6.73
CA VAL A 17 5.70 -6.37 7.54
C VAL A 17 6.00 -6.74 8.98
N LYS A 18 5.41 -6.00 9.91
CA LYS A 18 5.40 -6.30 11.34
C LYS A 18 3.96 -6.39 11.81
N VAL A 19 3.67 -7.43 12.60
CA VAL A 19 2.39 -7.62 13.28
C VAL A 19 2.65 -7.52 14.78
N VAL A 20 1.87 -6.69 15.47
CA VAL A 20 1.92 -6.56 16.94
C VAL A 20 0.54 -6.84 17.52
N MET A 21 0.50 -7.62 18.58
CA MET A 21 -0.74 -7.91 19.31
C MET A 21 -0.65 -7.31 20.70
N ARG A 22 -1.65 -6.53 21.06
CA ARG A 22 -1.66 -5.76 22.29
C ARG A 22 -2.95 -6.01 23.08
N ASP A 23 -2.82 -5.89 24.38
CA ASP A 23 -3.98 -5.78 25.28
C ASP A 23 -4.71 -4.46 24.99
N ALA A 24 -5.99 -4.55 24.62
CA ALA A 24 -6.78 -3.39 24.20
C ALA A 24 -6.98 -2.35 25.31
N ARG A 25 -6.92 -2.75 26.57
CA ARG A 25 -7.13 -1.87 27.73
C ARG A 25 -5.85 -1.19 28.19
N THR A 26 -4.72 -1.91 28.18
CA THR A 26 -3.46 -1.43 28.77
C THR A 26 -2.45 -0.97 27.72
N GLY A 27 -2.63 -1.38 26.45
CA GLY A 27 -1.66 -1.18 25.38
C GLY A 27 -0.43 -2.09 25.48
N ALA A 28 -0.34 -2.99 26.48
CA ALA A 28 0.80 -3.87 26.66
C ALA A 28 1.02 -4.76 25.43
N LEU A 29 2.27 -4.86 24.97
CA LEU A 29 2.64 -5.80 23.91
C LEU A 29 2.57 -7.22 24.43
N LEU A 30 1.81 -8.08 23.77
CA LEU A 30 1.63 -9.48 24.14
C LEU A 30 2.45 -10.41 23.23
N ARG A 31 2.34 -10.20 21.92
CA ARG A 31 3.01 -11.01 20.89
C ARG A 31 3.38 -10.13 19.71
N GLN A 32 4.34 -10.56 18.92
CA GLN A 32 4.67 -9.92 17.65
C GLN A 32 5.26 -10.92 16.67
N GLY A 33 5.16 -10.61 15.39
CA GLY A 33 5.79 -11.36 14.31
C GLY A 33 6.28 -10.43 13.22
N ARG A 34 7.19 -10.91 12.39
CA ARG A 34 7.79 -10.14 11.30
C ARG A 34 8.14 -11.03 10.12
N ALA A 35 7.98 -10.48 8.90
CA ALA A 35 8.50 -11.09 7.67
C ALA A 35 9.07 -10.02 6.73
N ALA A 36 10.07 -10.39 5.93
CA ALA A 36 10.69 -9.49 4.97
C ALA A 36 9.83 -9.36 3.70
N HIS A 37 9.91 -8.21 3.05
CA HIS A 37 9.44 -8.00 1.69
C HIS A 37 10.61 -8.10 0.70
N PRO A 38 10.35 -8.41 -0.59
CA PRO A 38 11.37 -8.30 -1.63
C PRO A 38 11.88 -6.86 -1.76
N ASP A 39 13.16 -6.72 -2.11
CA ASP A 39 13.75 -5.44 -2.46
C ASP A 39 13.28 -5.00 -3.86
N GLY A 40 13.28 -3.68 -4.10
CA GLY A 40 13.00 -3.09 -5.41
C GLY A 40 12.13 -1.85 -5.36
N THR A 41 11.77 -1.38 -6.56
CA THR A 41 10.84 -0.26 -6.76
C THR A 41 9.52 -0.71 -7.39
N GLU A 42 9.43 -2.01 -7.70
CA GLU A 42 8.28 -2.68 -8.30
C GLU A 42 8.14 -4.08 -7.69
N VAL A 43 6.98 -4.40 -7.10
CA VAL A 43 6.76 -5.64 -6.34
C VAL A 43 5.37 -6.19 -6.64
N ASP A 44 5.28 -7.49 -6.90
CA ASP A 44 3.99 -8.17 -6.98
C ASP A 44 3.31 -8.15 -5.60
N PRO A 45 2.07 -7.62 -5.48
CA PRO A 45 1.36 -7.53 -4.21
C PRO A 45 1.21 -8.87 -3.46
N ILE A 46 1.22 -10.01 -4.17
CA ILE A 46 1.15 -11.33 -3.55
C ILE A 46 2.28 -11.57 -2.53
N HIS A 47 3.45 -10.94 -2.74
CA HIS A 47 4.55 -11.04 -1.79
C HIS A 47 4.24 -10.36 -0.45
N TRP A 48 3.48 -9.26 -0.46
CA TRP A 48 3.04 -8.58 0.77
C TRP A 48 2.04 -9.45 1.54
N LYS A 49 1.09 -10.08 0.81
CA LYS A 49 0.14 -11.01 1.42
C LYS A 49 0.85 -12.20 2.07
N ASN A 50 1.77 -12.84 1.35
CA ASN A 50 2.52 -13.98 1.85
C ASN A 50 3.39 -13.60 3.06
N ALA A 51 3.99 -12.40 3.05
CA ALA A 51 4.75 -11.88 4.18
C ALA A 51 3.84 -11.59 5.38
N LEU A 52 2.64 -11.01 5.16
CA LEU A 52 1.66 -10.78 6.20
C LEU A 52 1.20 -12.09 6.85
N ASP A 53 0.85 -13.10 6.04
CA ASP A 53 0.46 -14.42 6.54
C ASP A 53 1.58 -15.05 7.39
N SER A 54 2.83 -14.90 6.95
CA SER A 54 4.01 -15.39 7.68
C SER A 54 4.21 -14.66 9.01
N ALA A 55 4.06 -13.34 9.02
CA ALA A 55 4.19 -12.52 10.24
C ALA A 55 3.06 -12.79 11.24
N ILE A 56 1.83 -13.00 10.76
CA ILE A 56 0.68 -13.42 11.58
C ILE A 56 0.96 -14.77 12.23
N LYS A 57 1.46 -15.74 11.47
CA LYS A 57 1.83 -17.07 11.98
C LYS A 57 2.94 -16.97 13.03
N ASP A 58 3.98 -16.17 12.78
CA ASP A 58 5.08 -15.92 13.71
C ASP A 58 4.60 -15.29 15.02
N ALA A 59 3.58 -14.40 14.94
CA ALA A 59 2.91 -13.81 16.11
C ALA A 59 1.93 -14.76 16.84
N GLY A 60 1.76 -16.01 16.39
CA GLY A 60 0.89 -17.01 17.03
C GLY A 60 -0.56 -17.04 16.54
N GLY A 61 -0.85 -16.47 15.36
CA GLY A 61 -2.19 -16.49 14.75
C GLY A 61 -3.12 -15.37 15.23
N LEU A 62 -4.35 -15.34 14.70
CA LEU A 62 -5.38 -14.33 14.96
C LEU A 62 -6.61 -14.87 15.71
N ASP A 63 -6.65 -16.14 16.11
CA ASP A 63 -7.87 -16.81 16.63
C ASP A 63 -8.46 -16.14 17.89
N ASP A 64 -7.62 -15.47 18.66
CA ASP A 64 -8.00 -14.75 19.88
C ASP A 64 -8.00 -13.22 19.74
N VAL A 65 -7.85 -12.71 18.49
CA VAL A 65 -7.79 -11.29 18.17
C VAL A 65 -9.19 -10.75 17.87
N ALA A 66 -9.61 -9.71 18.58
CA ALA A 66 -10.93 -9.11 18.43
C ALA A 66 -11.03 -8.10 17.27
N ALA A 67 -9.89 -7.47 16.91
CA ALA A 67 -9.83 -6.50 15.82
C ALA A 67 -8.41 -6.38 15.28
N ILE A 68 -8.30 -6.08 13.99
CA ILE A 68 -7.03 -5.83 13.30
C ILE A 68 -7.13 -4.52 12.52
N SER A 69 -6.01 -3.79 12.43
CA SER A 69 -5.86 -2.63 11.56
C SER A 69 -4.53 -2.70 10.82
N ILE A 70 -4.55 -2.33 9.55
CA ILE A 70 -3.38 -2.40 8.67
C ILE A 70 -2.96 -0.99 8.27
N ALA A 71 -1.70 -0.65 8.54
CA ALA A 71 -1.00 0.48 7.97
C ALA A 71 0.07 -0.03 7.00
N GLY A 72 0.40 0.76 6.00
CA GLY A 72 1.40 0.37 5.02
C GLY A 72 2.09 1.55 4.36
N GLN A 73 3.04 1.23 3.49
CA GLN A 73 3.72 2.23 2.68
C GLN A 73 2.73 3.04 1.85
N GLN A 74 2.99 4.34 1.72
CA GLN A 74 2.15 5.27 0.98
C GLN A 74 2.46 5.25 -0.52
N HIS A 75 1.49 5.69 -1.33
CA HIS A 75 1.65 5.99 -2.76
C HIS A 75 1.99 4.81 -3.68
N GLY A 76 2.18 3.60 -3.17
CA GLY A 76 2.27 2.41 -4.01
C GLY A 76 0.99 2.25 -4.83
N MET A 77 1.12 1.84 -6.09
CA MET A 77 -0.04 1.67 -6.97
C MET A 77 -0.31 0.21 -7.26
N VAL A 78 -1.38 -0.34 -6.67
CA VAL A 78 -1.94 -1.63 -7.05
C VAL A 78 -3.08 -1.39 -8.02
N ALA A 79 -2.87 -1.75 -9.29
CA ALA A 79 -3.88 -1.62 -10.34
C ALA A 79 -4.69 -2.91 -10.43
N LEU A 80 -6.01 -2.80 -10.36
CA LEU A 80 -6.95 -3.91 -10.31
C LEU A 80 -7.91 -3.87 -11.50
N ASP A 81 -8.21 -5.04 -12.05
CA ASP A 81 -9.23 -5.19 -13.09
C ASP A 81 -10.65 -5.27 -12.50
N SER A 82 -11.66 -5.48 -13.35
CA SER A 82 -13.07 -5.55 -12.95
C SER A 82 -13.42 -6.74 -12.05
N ASN A 83 -12.55 -7.74 -11.96
CA ASN A 83 -12.69 -8.89 -11.06
C ASN A 83 -11.93 -8.71 -9.74
N GLY A 84 -11.22 -7.58 -9.57
CA GLY A 84 -10.35 -7.33 -8.43
C GLY A 84 -8.98 -8.00 -8.53
N GLU A 85 -8.63 -8.53 -9.70
CA GLU A 85 -7.33 -9.18 -9.93
C GLU A 85 -6.24 -8.14 -10.23
N VAL A 86 -5.04 -8.39 -9.69
CA VAL A 86 -3.88 -7.51 -9.91
C VAL A 86 -3.44 -7.60 -11.37
N ILE A 87 -3.40 -6.45 -12.04
CA ILE A 87 -3.06 -6.35 -13.47
C ILE A 87 -1.55 -6.53 -13.71
N ARG A 88 -0.74 -5.99 -12.80
CA ARG A 88 0.72 -5.99 -12.89
C ARG A 88 1.37 -5.78 -11.52
N PRO A 89 2.69 -6.04 -11.36
CA PRO A 89 3.42 -5.65 -10.14
C PRO A 89 3.24 -4.17 -9.81
N ALA A 90 3.06 -3.88 -8.53
CA ALA A 90 2.81 -2.53 -8.03
C ALA A 90 4.06 -1.66 -8.10
N LEU A 91 3.92 -0.44 -8.61
CA LEU A 91 4.98 0.58 -8.57
C LEU A 91 5.02 1.21 -7.19
N LEU A 92 6.16 1.14 -6.51
CA LEU A 92 6.33 1.65 -5.16
C LEU A 92 6.57 3.17 -5.15
N TRP A 93 6.56 3.76 -3.95
CA TRP A 93 6.77 5.21 -3.75
C TRP A 93 8.16 5.69 -4.20
N ASN A 94 9.17 4.82 -4.14
CA ASN A 94 10.55 5.09 -4.55
C ASN A 94 10.82 4.81 -6.05
N ASP A 95 9.79 4.43 -6.83
CA ASP A 95 9.90 4.33 -8.28
C ASP A 95 9.77 5.70 -8.93
N THR A 96 10.74 6.07 -9.76
CA THR A 96 10.83 7.40 -10.37
C THR A 96 10.39 7.45 -11.83
N ARG A 97 9.99 6.32 -12.43
CA ARG A 97 9.61 6.26 -13.86
C ARG A 97 8.47 7.19 -14.25
N SER A 98 7.60 7.54 -13.31
CA SER A 98 6.47 8.45 -13.49
C SER A 98 6.80 9.95 -13.30
N ALA A 99 8.08 10.33 -13.23
CA ALA A 99 8.48 11.73 -13.06
C ALA A 99 7.95 12.64 -14.20
N LYS A 100 8.12 12.20 -15.46
CA LYS A 100 7.61 12.93 -16.63
C LYS A 100 6.07 13.06 -16.60
N ALA A 101 5.37 11.99 -16.22
CA ALA A 101 3.91 12.00 -16.08
C ALA A 101 3.45 13.01 -15.00
N ALA A 102 4.19 13.11 -13.89
CA ALA A 102 3.91 14.11 -12.86
C ALA A 102 4.07 15.55 -13.37
N GLU A 103 5.15 15.82 -14.11
CA GLU A 103 5.40 17.14 -14.73
C GLU A 103 4.29 17.51 -15.73
N ASP A 104 3.89 16.54 -16.57
CA ASP A 104 2.85 16.74 -17.58
C ASP A 104 1.50 17.02 -16.92
N LEU A 105 1.10 16.25 -15.91
CA LEU A 105 -0.12 16.49 -15.14
C LEU A 105 -0.12 17.87 -14.48
N ASN A 106 0.97 18.27 -13.82
CA ASN A 106 1.07 19.59 -13.20
C ASN A 106 0.90 20.71 -14.24
N ARG A 107 1.51 20.57 -15.43
CA ARG A 107 1.39 21.53 -16.52
C ARG A 107 -0.04 21.59 -17.09
N GLU A 108 -0.66 20.46 -17.34
CA GLU A 108 -2.01 20.33 -17.88
C GLU A 108 -3.07 20.92 -16.94
N GLU A 109 -2.84 20.81 -15.63
CA GLU A 109 -3.73 21.35 -14.58
C GLU A 109 -3.49 22.83 -14.26
N GLY A 110 -2.66 23.52 -15.04
CA GLY A 110 -2.43 24.97 -14.92
C GLY A 110 -1.16 25.34 -14.18
N GLY A 111 -0.24 24.41 -13.96
CA GLY A 111 1.04 24.59 -13.29
C GLY A 111 1.01 24.30 -11.79
N ASN A 112 2.20 24.31 -11.18
CA ASN A 112 2.40 23.89 -9.79
C ASN A 112 1.55 24.67 -8.78
N ALA A 113 1.40 25.97 -8.96
CA ALA A 113 0.61 26.80 -8.04
C ALA A 113 -0.89 26.44 -8.11
N GLU A 114 -1.39 26.21 -9.32
CA GLU A 114 -2.81 25.89 -9.54
C GLU A 114 -3.16 24.49 -9.03
N ILE A 115 -2.34 23.48 -9.33
CA ILE A 115 -2.58 22.13 -8.83
C ILE A 115 -2.48 22.07 -7.29
N ALA A 116 -1.50 22.77 -6.71
CA ALA A 116 -1.39 22.86 -5.25
C ALA A 116 -2.63 23.52 -4.61
N ARG A 117 -3.22 24.53 -5.27
CA ARG A 117 -4.46 25.16 -4.82
C ARG A 117 -5.67 24.22 -4.90
N LYS A 118 -5.73 23.38 -5.96
CA LYS A 118 -6.83 22.43 -6.19
C LYS A 118 -6.81 21.23 -5.25
N VAL A 119 -5.63 20.64 -5.03
CA VAL A 119 -5.50 19.34 -4.35
C VAL A 119 -4.58 19.37 -3.11
N GLY A 120 -4.05 20.52 -2.75
CA GLY A 120 -3.19 20.71 -1.57
C GLY A 120 -1.73 20.30 -1.77
N SER A 121 -1.32 19.85 -2.96
CA SER A 121 0.05 19.38 -3.24
C SER A 121 0.40 19.53 -4.71
N VAL A 122 1.70 19.62 -5.00
CA VAL A 122 2.26 19.47 -6.34
C VAL A 122 2.50 17.96 -6.58
N LEU A 123 2.08 17.45 -7.73
CA LEU A 123 2.27 16.04 -8.07
C LEU A 123 3.75 15.73 -8.30
N VAL A 124 4.20 14.61 -7.77
CA VAL A 124 5.57 14.10 -7.91
C VAL A 124 5.55 12.62 -8.35
N ALA A 125 6.70 12.09 -8.78
CA ALA A 125 6.81 10.72 -9.27
C ALA A 125 6.27 9.67 -8.30
N SER A 126 6.44 9.86 -7.00
CA SER A 126 5.98 8.92 -5.98
C SER A 126 4.46 8.77 -5.89
N PHE A 127 3.68 9.77 -6.33
CA PHE A 127 2.23 9.76 -6.16
C PHE A 127 1.53 8.77 -7.08
N THR A 128 0.50 8.12 -6.57
CA THR A 128 -0.33 7.14 -7.29
C THR A 128 -0.92 7.71 -8.58
N ALA A 129 -1.39 8.96 -8.56
CA ALA A 129 -1.91 9.64 -9.75
C ALA A 129 -0.87 9.74 -10.88
N SER A 130 0.38 10.05 -10.53
CA SER A 130 1.47 10.11 -11.51
C SER A 130 1.81 8.74 -12.10
N LYS A 131 1.72 7.68 -11.30
CA LYS A 131 1.92 6.29 -11.75
C LYS A 131 0.79 5.83 -12.66
N LEU A 132 -0.46 6.18 -12.34
CA LEU A 132 -1.61 5.85 -13.19
C LEU A 132 -1.50 6.55 -14.55
N ARG A 133 -1.11 7.83 -14.58
CA ARG A 133 -0.84 8.56 -15.82
C ARG A 133 0.31 7.91 -16.61
N TRP A 134 1.41 7.57 -15.95
CA TRP A 134 2.52 6.88 -16.60
C TRP A 134 2.07 5.54 -17.22
N MET A 135 1.24 4.77 -16.55
CA MET A 135 0.67 3.53 -17.08
C MET A 135 -0.17 3.80 -18.33
N ALA A 136 -1.03 4.83 -18.32
CA ALA A 136 -1.83 5.20 -19.48
C ALA A 136 -0.96 5.58 -20.69
N ASP A 137 0.14 6.27 -20.47
CA ASP A 137 1.05 6.73 -21.53
C ASP A 137 1.98 5.61 -22.06
N ASN A 138 2.30 4.59 -21.26
CA ASN A 138 3.35 3.61 -21.58
C ASN A 138 2.88 2.15 -21.63
N GLU A 139 1.74 1.83 -21.01
CA GLU A 139 1.19 0.47 -20.91
C GLU A 139 -0.32 0.48 -21.26
N ALA A 140 -0.66 0.91 -22.48
CA ALA A 140 -2.05 1.11 -22.91
C ALA A 140 -2.96 -0.12 -22.71
N GLU A 141 -2.43 -1.33 -22.93
CA GLU A 141 -3.18 -2.57 -22.73
C GLU A 141 -3.50 -2.81 -21.24
N ASN A 142 -2.55 -2.58 -20.35
CA ASN A 142 -2.78 -2.66 -18.91
C ASN A 142 -3.73 -1.55 -18.44
N ALA A 143 -3.52 -0.32 -18.93
CA ALA A 143 -4.36 0.82 -18.58
C ALA A 143 -5.84 0.60 -18.97
N ALA A 144 -6.10 -0.01 -20.13
CA ALA A 144 -7.46 -0.33 -20.58
C ALA A 144 -8.19 -1.35 -19.69
N ARG A 145 -7.46 -2.14 -18.90
CA ARG A 145 -8.01 -3.13 -17.97
C ARG A 145 -8.29 -2.56 -16.58
N VAL A 146 -7.75 -1.40 -16.23
CA VAL A 146 -7.88 -0.82 -14.89
C VAL A 146 -9.33 -0.46 -14.60
N ALA A 147 -9.92 -1.11 -13.62
CA ALA A 147 -11.22 -0.79 -13.07
C ALA A 147 -11.11 0.00 -11.75
N SER A 148 -10.06 -0.27 -10.97
CA SER A 148 -9.77 0.44 -9.71
C SER A 148 -8.28 0.44 -9.37
N VAL A 149 -7.92 1.30 -8.43
CA VAL A 149 -6.56 1.42 -7.89
C VAL A 149 -6.65 1.40 -6.37
N ALA A 150 -5.79 0.61 -5.73
CA ALA A 150 -5.64 0.55 -4.29
C ALA A 150 -4.23 0.97 -3.85
N LEU A 151 -4.13 1.53 -2.65
CA LEU A 151 -2.84 1.65 -1.97
C LEU A 151 -2.45 0.30 -1.35
N PRO A 152 -1.17 0.06 -1.03
CA PRO A 152 -0.74 -1.24 -0.50
C PRO A 152 -1.51 -1.69 0.75
N HIS A 153 -1.81 -0.78 1.67
CA HIS A 153 -2.55 -1.11 2.89
C HIS A 153 -4.05 -1.36 2.61
N ASP A 154 -4.65 -0.66 1.65
CA ASP A 154 -6.04 -0.88 1.24
C ASP A 154 -6.19 -2.24 0.56
N TRP A 155 -5.20 -2.64 -0.25
CA TRP A 155 -5.21 -3.94 -0.92
C TRP A 155 -5.03 -5.11 0.07
N LEU A 156 -4.29 -4.89 1.18
CA LEU A 156 -4.08 -5.90 2.23
C LEU A 156 -5.26 -6.00 3.21
N SER A 157 -6.18 -5.05 3.23
CA SER A 157 -7.33 -5.00 4.13
C SER A 157 -8.53 -5.74 3.56
#